data_d16fdf161d352427651ca509b0e6a59d
#
_entry.id   d16fdf161d352427651ca509b0e6a59d
#
_cell.length_a   1.000
_cell.length_b   1.000
_cell.length_c   1.000
_cell.angle_alpha   90.00
_cell.angle_beta   90.00
_cell.angle_gamma   90.00
#
_symmetry.space_group_name_H-M   'P 1'
#
loop_
_entity.id
_entity.type
_entity.pdbx_description
1 polymer ?
#
loop_
_entity_poly.entity_id
_entity_poly.type
_entity_poly.pdbx_seq_one_letter_code
_entity_poly.pdbx_strand_id
1 'polypeptide(L)'
;METMASKAWFTNIFRLAGIGDVINTMLTAALAILVIRLISAKLGSLNLVFLPIIVGTGVGWVGTLTLPYVSMITSLIGQGINSFTTLQPILMSILIAMSFSLIIISPLSTVAIGLAIGLSGIGSGAANLGICAAGFGLAVAGLKVNSVGTCIAHFIGSPKMSMANVIAKPKILLPMLCSSALLGVLAA
;
A
#
# COMPACT_ATOMS: atom_id res chain seq x y z
N MET A 1 19.56 7.16 -37.05
CA MET A 1 18.74 8.30 -36.57
C MET A 1 17.41 7.74 -36.06
N GLU A 2 17.33 7.25 -34.83
CA GLU A 2 16.07 6.89 -34.22
C GLU A 2 15.27 8.15 -33.95
N THR A 3 14.13 8.27 -34.59
CA THR A 3 13.29 9.46 -34.44
C THR A 3 12.73 9.55 -33.04
N MET A 4 12.63 10.75 -32.47
CA MET A 4 12.04 10.99 -31.14
C MET A 4 10.64 10.37 -30.98
N ALA A 5 9.92 10.16 -32.07
CA ALA A 5 8.64 9.48 -32.14
C ALA A 5 8.73 7.99 -31.77
N SER A 6 9.81 7.27 -32.17
CA SER A 6 9.98 5.85 -31.82
C SER A 6 10.28 5.68 -30.33
N LYS A 7 11.07 6.57 -29.73
CA LYS A 7 11.35 6.56 -28.27
C LYS A 7 10.08 6.86 -27.46
N ALA A 8 9.24 7.79 -27.92
CA ALA A 8 7.98 8.11 -27.26
C ALA A 8 6.99 6.93 -27.35
N TRP A 9 7.00 6.17 -28.46
CA TRP A 9 6.18 4.98 -28.63
C TRP A 9 6.59 3.87 -27.68
N PHE A 10 7.89 3.57 -27.59
CA PHE A 10 8.42 2.57 -26.67
C PHE A 10 8.20 2.94 -25.21
N THR A 11 8.38 4.21 -24.81
CA THR A 11 8.09 4.67 -23.44
C THR A 11 6.60 4.61 -23.09
N ASN A 12 5.70 4.75 -24.03
CA ASN A 12 4.27 4.62 -23.78
C ASN A 12 3.79 3.16 -23.72
N ILE A 13 4.43 2.24 -24.47
CA ILE A 13 4.10 0.81 -24.44
C ILE A 13 4.64 0.16 -23.15
N PHE A 14 5.80 0.61 -22.64
CA PHE A 14 6.43 0.11 -21.41
C PHE A 14 6.20 1.03 -20.18
N ARG A 15 5.38 2.05 -20.27
CA ARG A 15 4.72 2.52 -19.07
C ARG A 15 3.74 1.42 -18.64
N LEU A 16 4.28 0.42 -18.02
CA LEU A 16 3.56 -0.29 -16.98
C LEU A 16 3.07 0.81 -16.05
N ALA A 17 1.84 1.27 -16.28
CA ALA A 17 1.16 2.22 -15.42
C ALA A 17 1.09 1.55 -14.06
N GLY A 18 2.07 1.85 -13.23
CA GLY A 18 2.26 1.44 -11.86
C GLY A 18 1.96 -0.02 -11.54
N ILE A 19 2.55 -0.52 -10.51
CA ILE A 19 2.04 -1.68 -9.76
C ILE A 19 0.62 -1.29 -9.35
N GLY A 20 -0.42 -1.80 -10.01
CA GLY A 20 -1.81 -1.39 -9.87
C GLY A 20 -2.20 -0.99 -8.44
N ASP A 21 -3.26 -0.26 -8.28
CA ASP A 21 -3.70 0.17 -6.95
C ASP A 21 -3.99 -1.05 -6.07
N VAL A 22 -3.31 -1.13 -4.90
CA VAL A 22 -3.42 -2.26 -3.97
C VAL A 22 -4.85 -2.42 -3.47
N ILE A 23 -5.57 -1.31 -3.26
CA ILE A 23 -6.98 -1.33 -2.85
C ILE A 23 -7.82 -1.97 -3.95
N ASN A 24 -7.60 -1.56 -5.21
CA ASN A 24 -8.31 -2.13 -6.35
C ASN A 24 -8.01 -3.62 -6.50
N THR A 25 -6.77 -4.04 -6.29
CA THR A 25 -6.39 -5.47 -6.31
C THR A 25 -7.10 -6.25 -5.22
N MET A 26 -7.18 -5.71 -3.99
CA MET A 26 -7.91 -6.36 -2.89
C MET A 26 -9.40 -6.48 -3.18
N LEU A 27 -10.04 -5.43 -3.71
CA LEU A 27 -11.45 -5.45 -4.10
C LEU A 27 -11.72 -6.46 -5.21
N THR A 28 -10.86 -6.49 -6.22
CA THR A 28 -10.95 -7.45 -7.33
C THR A 28 -10.76 -8.89 -6.83
N ALA A 29 -9.80 -9.13 -5.94
CA ALA A 29 -9.60 -10.44 -5.33
C ALA A 29 -10.79 -10.88 -4.46
N ALA A 30 -11.37 -9.96 -3.68
CA ALA A 30 -12.58 -10.25 -2.90
C ALA A 30 -13.76 -10.60 -3.82
N LEU A 31 -13.94 -9.88 -4.91
CA LEU A 31 -14.95 -10.17 -5.93
C LEU A 31 -14.69 -11.53 -6.59
N ALA A 32 -13.43 -11.85 -6.90
CA ALA A 32 -13.06 -13.16 -7.45
C ALA A 32 -13.45 -14.30 -6.51
N ILE A 33 -13.14 -14.18 -5.22
CA ILE A 33 -13.51 -15.19 -4.21
C ILE A 33 -15.03 -15.36 -4.12
N LEU A 34 -15.77 -14.26 -4.17
CA LEU A 34 -17.24 -14.30 -4.14
C LEU A 34 -17.80 -15.02 -5.37
N VAL A 35 -17.31 -14.68 -6.57
CA VAL A 35 -17.70 -15.31 -7.83
C VAL A 35 -17.38 -16.82 -7.80
N ILE A 36 -16.17 -17.20 -7.35
CA ILE A 36 -15.76 -18.60 -7.20
C ILE A 36 -16.75 -19.34 -6.28
N ARG A 37 -17.07 -18.78 -5.12
CA ARG A 37 -18.01 -19.42 -4.16
C ARG A 37 -19.42 -19.62 -4.74
N LEU A 38 -19.89 -18.66 -5.53
CA LEU A 38 -21.24 -18.72 -6.13
C LEU A 38 -21.34 -19.73 -7.29
N ILE A 39 -20.28 -19.86 -8.09
CA ILE A 39 -20.31 -20.60 -9.34
C ILE A 39 -19.74 -22.01 -9.20
N SER A 40 -18.73 -22.22 -8.34
CA SER A 40 -17.99 -23.49 -8.27
C SER A 40 -18.90 -24.69 -7.94
N ALA A 41 -19.89 -24.50 -7.07
CA ALA A 41 -20.83 -25.55 -6.71
C ALA A 41 -21.71 -26.02 -7.90
N LYS A 42 -21.92 -25.15 -8.91
CA LYS A 42 -22.76 -25.44 -10.07
C LYS A 42 -21.98 -26.07 -11.23
N LEU A 43 -20.68 -25.83 -11.31
CA LEU A 43 -19.83 -26.28 -12.43
C LEU A 43 -19.26 -27.69 -12.23
N GLY A 44 -19.24 -28.24 -11.02
CA GLY A 44 -18.72 -29.58 -10.75
C GLY A 44 -17.30 -29.79 -11.30
N SER A 45 -17.10 -30.82 -12.12
CA SER A 45 -15.80 -31.14 -12.74
C SER A 45 -15.33 -30.12 -13.78
N LEU A 46 -16.21 -29.28 -14.31
CA LEU A 46 -15.89 -28.25 -15.29
C LEU A 46 -15.21 -27.01 -14.65
N ASN A 47 -15.13 -26.97 -13.31
CA ASN A 47 -14.48 -25.89 -12.57
C ASN A 47 -13.05 -25.62 -13.05
N LEU A 48 -12.29 -26.67 -13.38
CA LEU A 48 -10.90 -26.55 -13.76
C LEU A 48 -10.68 -25.69 -15.02
N VAL A 49 -11.65 -25.70 -15.94
CA VAL A 49 -11.57 -24.97 -17.21
C VAL A 49 -12.31 -23.64 -17.16
N PHE A 50 -13.53 -23.63 -16.63
CA PHE A 50 -14.38 -22.45 -16.69
C PHE A 50 -14.08 -21.41 -15.60
N LEU A 51 -13.66 -21.81 -14.39
CA LEU A 51 -13.34 -20.84 -13.34
C LEU A 51 -12.20 -19.88 -13.70
N PRO A 52 -11.04 -20.34 -14.21
CA PRO A 52 -9.98 -19.44 -14.63
C PRO A 52 -10.42 -18.44 -15.71
N ILE A 53 -11.24 -18.90 -16.64
CA ILE A 53 -11.77 -18.05 -17.73
C ILE A 53 -12.74 -17.01 -17.17
N ILE A 54 -13.74 -17.42 -16.40
CA ILE A 54 -14.78 -16.50 -15.88
C ILE A 54 -14.15 -15.51 -14.90
N VAL A 55 -13.31 -16.01 -13.98
CA VAL A 55 -12.70 -15.16 -12.95
C VAL A 55 -11.58 -14.31 -13.53
N GLY A 56 -10.69 -14.89 -14.34
CA GLY A 56 -9.56 -14.17 -14.92
C GLY A 56 -10.01 -13.07 -15.88
N THR A 57 -10.91 -13.39 -16.81
CA THR A 57 -11.39 -12.39 -17.79
C THR A 57 -12.50 -11.52 -17.22
N GLY A 58 -13.55 -12.11 -16.64
CA GLY A 58 -14.73 -11.37 -16.18
C GLY A 58 -14.40 -10.46 -14.98
N VAL A 59 -13.87 -11.04 -13.92
CA VAL A 59 -13.53 -10.26 -12.71
C VAL A 59 -12.32 -9.36 -12.96
N GLY A 60 -11.34 -9.82 -13.74
CA GLY A 60 -10.21 -8.99 -14.16
C GLY A 60 -10.66 -7.76 -14.94
N TRP A 61 -11.61 -7.91 -15.87
CA TRP A 61 -12.19 -6.78 -16.62
C TRP A 61 -12.92 -5.79 -15.70
N VAL A 62 -13.71 -6.28 -14.75
CA VAL A 62 -14.33 -5.41 -13.73
C VAL A 62 -13.26 -4.67 -12.93
N GLY A 63 -12.17 -5.35 -12.55
CA GLY A 63 -11.02 -4.73 -11.86
C GLY A 63 -10.38 -3.60 -12.65
N THR A 64 -10.26 -3.73 -13.99
CA THR A 64 -9.74 -2.64 -14.84
C THR A 64 -10.70 -1.46 -14.92
N LEU A 65 -12.02 -1.69 -14.93
CA LEU A 65 -13.02 -0.62 -14.91
C LEU A 65 -13.06 0.15 -13.59
N THR A 66 -12.83 -0.52 -12.45
CA THR A 66 -12.83 0.11 -11.14
C THR A 66 -11.50 0.83 -10.83
N LEU A 67 -10.41 0.45 -11.50
CA LEU A 67 -9.07 1.00 -11.26
C LEU A 67 -9.01 2.54 -11.28
N PRO A 68 -9.55 3.28 -12.27
CA PRO A 68 -9.45 4.74 -12.31
C PRO A 68 -10.14 5.41 -11.12
N TYR A 69 -11.24 4.84 -10.63
CA TYR A 69 -11.98 5.40 -9.48
C TYR A 69 -11.24 5.16 -8.17
N VAL A 70 -10.69 3.96 -7.98
CA VAL A 70 -9.94 3.61 -6.77
C VAL A 70 -8.60 4.36 -6.74
N SER A 71 -7.89 4.45 -7.86
CA SER A 71 -6.63 5.19 -7.96
C SER A 71 -6.78 6.69 -7.71
N MET A 72 -7.96 7.26 -7.99
CA MET A 72 -8.25 8.65 -7.64
C MET A 72 -8.20 8.90 -6.13
N ILE A 73 -8.72 7.97 -5.32
CA ILE A 73 -8.66 8.07 -3.86
C ILE A 73 -7.20 8.03 -3.38
N THR A 74 -6.41 7.10 -3.88
CA THR A 74 -4.98 6.99 -3.56
C THR A 74 -4.22 8.26 -3.95
N SER A 75 -4.54 8.83 -5.11
CA SER A 75 -3.92 10.06 -5.60
C SER A 75 -4.29 11.29 -4.74
N LEU A 76 -5.53 11.39 -4.27
CA LEU A 76 -5.94 12.47 -3.35
C LEU A 76 -5.18 12.41 -2.02
N ILE A 77 -4.99 11.21 -1.46
CA ILE A 77 -4.18 11.02 -0.26
C ILE A 77 -2.72 11.42 -0.54
N GLY A 78 -2.17 11.01 -1.68
CA GLY A 78 -0.83 11.40 -2.11
C GLY A 78 -0.65 12.91 -2.22
N GLN A 79 -1.62 13.62 -2.82
CA GLN A 79 -1.59 15.09 -2.92
C GLN A 79 -1.64 15.76 -1.55
N GLY A 80 -2.46 15.23 -0.61
CA GLY A 80 -2.47 15.73 0.76
C GLY A 80 -1.09 15.61 1.43
N ILE A 81 -0.40 14.50 1.24
CA ILE A 81 0.95 14.29 1.79
C ILE A 81 1.97 15.17 1.06
N ASN A 82 1.83 15.36 -0.25
CA ASN A 82 2.73 16.20 -1.01
C ASN A 82 2.73 17.67 -0.51
N SER A 83 1.61 18.15 0.04
CA SER A 83 1.57 19.48 0.64
C SER A 83 2.54 19.65 1.82
N PHE A 84 2.94 18.57 2.48
CA PHE A 84 3.90 18.62 3.58
C PHE A 84 5.33 18.88 3.09
N THR A 85 5.65 18.54 1.83
CA THR A 85 6.99 18.69 1.27
C THR A 85 7.43 20.15 1.12
N THR A 86 6.50 21.11 1.20
CA THR A 86 6.75 22.54 1.14
C THR A 86 7.03 23.17 2.51
N LEU A 87 6.91 22.39 3.60
CA LEU A 87 7.12 22.87 4.95
C LEU A 87 8.61 22.89 5.34
N GLN A 88 8.90 23.49 6.50
CA GLN A 88 10.26 23.44 7.06
C GLN A 88 10.73 22.00 7.25
N PRO A 89 12.02 21.69 7.04
CA PRO A 89 12.52 20.31 6.99
C PRO A 89 12.13 19.44 8.19
N ILE A 90 12.22 19.97 9.41
CA ILE A 90 11.87 19.23 10.63
C ILE A 90 10.36 18.90 10.65
N LEU A 91 9.51 19.89 10.41
CA LEU A 91 8.06 19.70 10.42
C LEU A 91 7.61 18.78 9.28
N MET A 92 8.19 18.96 8.08
CA MET A 92 8.01 18.09 6.93
C MET A 92 8.34 16.64 7.28
N SER A 93 9.52 16.39 7.84
CA SER A 93 10.00 15.05 8.18
C SER A 93 9.10 14.35 9.21
N ILE A 94 8.66 15.07 10.24
CA ILE A 94 7.72 14.54 11.25
C ILE A 94 6.41 14.12 10.58
N LEU A 95 5.79 15.01 9.80
CA LEU A 95 4.50 14.75 9.17
C LEU A 95 4.58 13.62 8.14
N ILE A 96 5.65 13.59 7.34
CA ILE A 96 5.87 12.50 6.37
C ILE A 96 6.09 11.17 7.10
N ALA A 97 6.93 11.11 8.12
CA ALA A 97 7.17 9.88 8.89
C ALA A 97 5.87 9.36 9.52
N MET A 98 5.08 10.21 10.15
CA MET A 98 3.78 9.84 10.73
C MET A 98 2.80 9.36 9.65
N SER A 99 2.71 10.06 8.52
CA SER A 99 1.82 9.68 7.41
C SER A 99 2.19 8.31 6.84
N PHE A 100 3.46 8.07 6.56
CA PHE A 100 3.92 6.81 5.99
C PHE A 100 3.82 5.65 6.99
N SER A 101 3.93 5.92 8.30
CA SER A 101 3.68 4.90 9.34
C SER A 101 2.20 4.49 9.40
N LEU A 102 1.26 5.36 9.11
CA LEU A 102 -0.16 5.02 8.96
C LEU A 102 -0.44 4.30 7.65
N ILE A 103 0.14 4.77 6.54
CA ILE A 103 -0.08 4.17 5.22
C ILE A 103 0.42 2.73 5.18
N ILE A 104 1.57 2.41 5.79
CA ILE A 104 2.11 1.05 5.75
C ILE A 104 1.19 0.02 6.44
N ILE A 105 0.38 0.42 7.40
CA ILE A 105 -0.59 -0.46 8.06
C ILE A 105 -1.90 -0.53 7.25
N SER A 106 -2.20 0.51 6.48
CA SER A 106 -3.40 0.59 5.64
C SER A 106 -3.28 -0.29 4.39
N PRO A 107 -4.36 -0.51 3.62
CA PRO A 107 -4.29 -1.21 2.34
C PRO A 107 -3.57 -0.42 1.24
N LEU A 108 -3.19 0.84 1.49
CA LEU A 108 -2.48 1.68 0.53
C LEU A 108 -1.05 1.20 0.29
N SER A 109 -0.51 1.49 -0.90
CA SER A 109 0.89 1.23 -1.22
C SER A 109 1.75 2.43 -0.89
N THR A 110 2.66 2.28 0.09
CA THR A 110 3.64 3.31 0.44
C THR A 110 4.55 3.65 -0.74
N VAL A 111 4.97 2.64 -1.49
CA VAL A 111 5.83 2.81 -2.68
C VAL A 111 5.09 3.58 -3.77
N ALA A 112 3.84 3.21 -4.07
CA ALA A 112 3.06 3.87 -5.11
C ALA A 112 2.83 5.36 -4.77
N ILE A 113 2.51 5.67 -3.51
CA ILE A 113 2.32 7.06 -3.06
C ILE A 113 3.65 7.83 -3.12
N GLY A 114 4.74 7.26 -2.59
CA GLY A 114 6.05 7.91 -2.62
C GLY A 114 6.52 8.24 -4.03
N LEU A 115 6.32 7.32 -4.99
CA LEU A 115 6.65 7.56 -6.39
C LEU A 115 5.71 8.58 -7.05
N ALA A 116 4.41 8.54 -6.75
CA ALA A 116 3.41 9.45 -7.33
C ALA A 116 3.66 10.91 -6.96
N ILE A 117 4.15 11.17 -5.73
CA ILE A 117 4.49 12.51 -5.26
C ILE A 117 5.96 12.90 -5.51
N GLY A 118 6.74 12.02 -6.14
CA GLY A 118 8.16 12.27 -6.41
C GLY A 118 9.02 12.43 -5.13
N LEU A 119 8.67 11.70 -4.06
CA LEU A 119 9.32 11.85 -2.75
C LEU A 119 10.80 11.48 -2.83
N SER A 120 11.68 12.40 -2.44
CA SER A 120 13.15 12.25 -2.53
C SER A 120 13.86 12.89 -1.34
N GLY A 121 15.16 12.69 -1.23
CA GLY A 121 16.01 13.32 -0.22
C GLY A 121 15.51 13.04 1.22
N ILE A 122 15.47 14.09 2.05
CA ILE A 122 15.04 14.07 3.44
C ILE A 122 13.63 13.47 3.60
N GLY A 123 12.69 13.84 2.72
CA GLY A 123 11.33 13.31 2.75
C GLY A 123 11.27 11.79 2.58
N SER A 124 12.09 11.24 1.67
CA SER A 124 12.19 9.78 1.48
C SER A 124 12.81 9.11 2.70
N GLY A 125 13.83 9.70 3.31
CA GLY A 125 14.43 9.24 4.57
C GLY A 125 13.39 9.19 5.70
N ALA A 126 12.64 10.29 5.87
CA ALA A 126 11.58 10.39 6.87
C ALA A 126 10.47 9.34 6.67
N ALA A 127 10.04 9.12 5.42
CA ALA A 127 9.06 8.09 5.08
C ALA A 127 9.54 6.69 5.48
N ASN A 128 10.79 6.34 5.16
CA ASN A 128 11.38 5.06 5.52
C ASN A 128 11.48 4.88 7.04
N LEU A 129 11.91 5.90 7.78
CA LEU A 129 11.94 5.86 9.24
C LEU A 129 10.54 5.70 9.84
N GLY A 130 9.52 6.34 9.27
CA GLY A 130 8.13 6.15 9.67
C GLY A 130 7.65 4.70 9.45
N ILE A 131 7.99 4.10 8.31
CA ILE A 131 7.68 2.69 8.00
C ILE A 131 8.38 1.76 9.00
N CYS A 132 9.66 2.00 9.30
CA CYS A 132 10.40 1.23 10.29
C CYS A 132 9.79 1.37 11.69
N ALA A 133 9.40 2.59 12.09
CA ALA A 133 8.73 2.84 13.35
C ALA A 133 7.44 2.02 13.50
N ALA A 134 6.65 1.89 12.43
CA ALA A 134 5.45 1.07 12.42
C ALA A 134 5.77 -0.42 12.60
N GLY A 135 6.76 -0.95 11.88
CA GLY A 135 7.16 -2.37 11.95
C GLY A 135 7.68 -2.74 13.33
N PHE A 136 8.68 -2.04 13.82
CA PHE A 136 9.27 -2.30 15.13
C PHE A 136 8.31 -1.94 16.27
N GLY A 137 7.57 -0.85 16.17
CA GLY A 137 6.60 -0.43 17.18
C GLY A 137 5.50 -1.48 17.39
N LEU A 138 4.95 -2.04 16.32
CA LEU A 138 3.95 -3.11 16.40
C LEU A 138 4.56 -4.43 16.89
N ALA A 139 5.79 -4.75 16.49
CA ALA A 139 6.50 -5.93 17.00
C ALA A 139 6.67 -5.86 18.50
N VAL A 140 7.20 -4.73 19.02
CA VAL A 140 7.42 -4.50 20.46
C VAL A 140 6.09 -4.49 21.22
N ALA A 141 5.07 -3.80 20.70
CA ALA A 141 3.74 -3.78 21.35
C ALA A 141 3.12 -5.18 21.45
N GLY A 142 3.44 -6.06 20.52
CA GLY A 142 2.96 -7.44 20.49
C GLY A 142 3.73 -8.45 21.33
N LEU A 143 4.93 -8.12 21.86
CA LEU A 143 5.83 -9.09 22.51
C LEU A 143 5.22 -9.89 23.67
N LYS A 144 4.27 -9.28 24.40
CA LYS A 144 3.64 -9.93 25.56
C LYS A 144 2.46 -10.85 25.20
N VAL A 145 1.91 -10.71 23.99
CA VAL A 145 0.67 -11.40 23.59
C VAL A 145 0.82 -12.26 22.33
N ASN A 146 1.85 -12.03 21.54
CA ASN A 146 2.12 -12.75 20.31
C ASN A 146 3.34 -13.67 20.45
N SER A 147 3.41 -14.68 19.58
CA SER A 147 4.62 -15.50 19.44
C SER A 147 5.78 -14.66 18.89
N VAL A 148 7.01 -15.04 19.20
CA VAL A 148 8.23 -14.38 18.69
C VAL A 148 8.22 -14.31 17.16
N GLY A 149 7.80 -15.38 16.49
CA GLY A 149 7.69 -15.41 15.02
C GLY A 149 6.72 -14.37 14.48
N THR A 150 5.57 -14.16 15.14
CA THR A 150 4.62 -13.10 14.75
C THR A 150 5.22 -11.71 14.95
N CYS A 151 5.95 -11.48 16.05
CA CYS A 151 6.61 -10.21 16.29
C CYS A 151 7.68 -9.91 15.23
N ILE A 152 8.49 -10.91 14.88
CA ILE A 152 9.51 -10.81 13.82
C ILE A 152 8.87 -10.53 12.47
N ALA A 153 7.73 -11.16 12.16
CA ALA A 153 7.03 -10.98 10.91
C ALA A 153 6.55 -9.53 10.66
N HIS A 154 6.37 -8.71 11.70
CA HIS A 154 5.99 -7.31 11.54
C HIS A 154 7.08 -6.44 10.89
N PHE A 155 8.35 -6.70 11.15
CA PHE A 155 9.45 -5.91 10.57
C PHE A 155 10.19 -6.63 9.43
N ILE A 156 10.24 -7.96 9.40
CA ILE A 156 10.78 -8.70 8.24
C ILE A 156 9.73 -8.84 7.13
N GLY A 157 8.46 -9.07 7.50
CA GLY A 157 7.35 -9.22 6.57
C GLY A 157 6.67 -7.88 6.29
N SER A 158 5.56 -7.62 6.95
CA SER A 158 4.85 -6.34 6.78
C SER A 158 3.99 -5.99 7.99
N PRO A 159 4.00 -4.73 8.45
CA PRO A 159 3.07 -4.22 9.46
C PRO A 159 1.58 -4.32 9.07
N LYS A 160 1.28 -4.50 7.77
CA LYS A 160 -0.11 -4.68 7.26
C LYS A 160 -0.86 -5.85 7.90
N MET A 161 -0.14 -6.88 8.36
CA MET A 161 -0.78 -8.02 9.04
C MET A 161 -1.49 -7.61 10.34
N SER A 162 -1.15 -6.48 10.94
CA SER A 162 -1.84 -5.91 12.11
C SER A 162 -3.04 -5.02 11.76
N MET A 163 -3.38 -4.83 10.49
CA MET A 163 -4.45 -3.92 10.07
C MET A 163 -5.79 -4.20 10.79
N ALA A 164 -6.20 -5.46 10.87
CA ALA A 164 -7.44 -5.85 11.55
C ALA A 164 -7.41 -5.49 13.05
N ASN A 165 -6.26 -5.71 13.71
CA ASN A 165 -6.07 -5.39 15.13
C ASN A 165 -6.09 -3.88 15.38
N VAL A 166 -5.50 -3.10 14.48
CA VAL A 166 -5.47 -1.64 14.56
C VAL A 166 -6.87 -1.05 14.36
N ILE A 167 -7.65 -1.58 13.41
CA ILE A 167 -9.06 -1.17 13.22
C ILE A 167 -9.89 -1.48 14.46
N ALA A 168 -9.70 -2.66 15.07
CA ALA A 168 -10.43 -3.06 16.27
C ALA A 168 -10.01 -2.26 17.53
N LYS A 169 -8.73 -1.88 17.63
CA LYS A 169 -8.15 -1.19 18.79
C LYS A 169 -7.21 -0.05 18.35
N PRO A 170 -7.75 1.09 17.90
CA PRO A 170 -6.95 2.20 17.32
C PRO A 170 -5.95 2.83 18.29
N LYS A 171 -6.09 2.60 19.60
CA LYS A 171 -5.11 3.07 20.62
C LYS A 171 -3.70 2.55 20.39
N ILE A 172 -3.53 1.44 19.67
CA ILE A 172 -2.22 0.88 19.28
C ILE A 172 -1.44 1.85 18.38
N LEU A 173 -2.12 2.73 17.65
CA LEU A 173 -1.49 3.73 16.79
C LEU A 173 -0.72 4.81 17.57
N LEU A 174 -1.14 5.14 18.80
CA LEU A 174 -0.54 6.24 19.57
C LEU A 174 0.99 6.05 19.79
N PRO A 175 1.46 4.95 20.39
CA PRO A 175 2.89 4.77 20.60
C PRO A 175 3.66 4.67 19.28
N MET A 176 3.06 4.12 18.24
CA MET A 176 3.65 4.04 16.93
C MET A 176 3.81 5.43 16.28
N LEU A 177 2.79 6.29 16.36
CA LEU A 177 2.85 7.66 15.84
C LEU A 177 3.86 8.52 16.62
N CYS A 178 3.93 8.36 17.95
CA CYS A 178 4.93 9.04 18.76
C CYS A 178 6.36 8.62 18.35
N SER A 179 6.60 7.32 18.17
CA SER A 179 7.92 6.84 17.73
C SER A 179 8.27 7.30 16.31
N SER A 180 7.29 7.30 15.39
CA SER A 180 7.52 7.80 14.03
C SER A 180 7.77 9.31 13.99
N ALA A 181 7.11 10.09 14.85
CA ALA A 181 7.37 11.52 14.99
C ALA A 181 8.80 11.80 15.48
N LEU A 182 9.24 11.08 16.51
CA LEU A 182 10.62 11.19 17.03
C LEU A 182 11.66 10.81 15.97
N LEU A 183 11.45 9.71 15.25
CA LEU A 183 12.33 9.31 14.15
C LEU A 183 12.27 10.29 12.97
N GLY A 184 11.13 10.92 12.73
CA GLY A 184 10.99 11.99 11.75
C GLY A 184 11.88 13.19 12.05
N VAL A 185 12.04 13.58 13.32
CA VAL A 185 13.00 14.63 13.72
C VAL A 185 14.42 14.25 13.38
N LEU A 186 14.79 12.98 13.53
CA LEU A 186 16.15 12.48 13.24
C LEU A 186 16.43 12.42 11.73
N ALA A 187 15.42 12.46 10.88
CA ALA A 187 15.55 12.47 9.42
C ALA A 187 15.87 13.85 8.86
N ALA A 188 15.56 14.93 9.59
CA ALA A 188 15.75 16.32 9.18
C ALA A 188 17.18 16.80 9.41
#